data_2845ca8c39b3d56ae4eea865617a8cbf
#
_entry.id   2845ca8c39b3d56ae4eea865617a8cbf
#
_cell.length_a   1.000
_cell.length_b   1.000
_cell.length_c   1.000
_cell.angle_alpha   90.00
_cell.angle_beta   90.00
_cell.angle_gamma   90.00
#
_symmetry.space_group_name_H-M   'P 1'
#
loop_
_entity.id
_entity.type
_entity.pdbx_description
1 polymer ?
#
loop_
_entity_poly.entity_id
_entity_poly.type
_entity_poly.pdbx_seq_one_letter_code
_entity_poly.pdbx_strand_id
1 'polypeptide(L)'
;AVGIRNIFNPDLPEDQRFDPSRLPAAARALYDDALAPIPAPPAAPPEGALRGGEREIPRWMFVELDPALYEAVRELYPESRPPFRARPFDVQIIGGVVLSEGQIAEMRTGEGKTIVGPLACYLACIERLQVHVVTVNDYLVQRDRDWTFPFFRALGLTVGAIHPIHMQTHEEKRAAYGCDVVYGTTSEFGFDYLRDNMKMRPEDQVQRKHDFAIVDEVDSILIDEARTPLIISGMAHATKPRYELADRLAASLVQRQEPWNEADEKVKAAQARCAGLEGDIRNTRDKGAVPRLRAELKAAQGEL
;
A
#
# COMPACT_ATOMS: atom_id res chain seq x y z
N ALA A 1 -18.40 8.07 2.29
CA ALA A 1 -18.52 7.84 3.74
C ALA A 1 -17.19 8.04 4.45
N VAL A 2 -16.10 7.38 4.02
CA VAL A 2 -14.77 7.55 4.64
C VAL A 2 -14.30 9.00 4.60
N GLY A 3 -14.40 9.68 3.46
CA GLY A 3 -14.00 11.07 3.33
C GLY A 3 -14.76 12.01 4.28
N ILE A 4 -16.04 11.74 4.53
CA ILE A 4 -16.82 12.56 5.51
C ILE A 4 -16.44 12.19 6.93
N ARG A 5 -16.15 10.92 7.25
CA ARG A 5 -15.68 10.56 8.59
C ARG A 5 -14.34 11.21 8.95
N ASN A 6 -13.55 11.62 7.96
CA ASN A 6 -12.31 12.36 8.18
C ASN A 6 -12.51 13.69 8.96
N ILE A 7 -13.72 14.26 8.96
CA ILE A 7 -14.01 15.46 9.81
C ILE A 7 -13.82 15.18 11.30
N PHE A 8 -13.85 13.92 11.73
CA PHE A 8 -13.62 13.49 13.11
C PHE A 8 -12.17 13.04 13.36
N ASN A 9 -11.29 13.09 12.35
CA ASN A 9 -9.93 12.63 12.49
C ASN A 9 -9.06 13.63 13.27
N PRO A 10 -8.65 13.32 14.51
CA PRO A 10 -7.82 14.22 15.32
C PRO A 10 -6.35 14.21 14.91
N ASP A 11 -5.92 13.21 14.10
CA ASP A 11 -4.52 13.00 13.73
C ASP A 11 -4.10 13.86 12.52
N LEU A 12 -5.03 14.56 11.89
CA LEU A 12 -4.72 15.51 10.81
C LEU A 12 -3.93 16.71 11.33
N PRO A 13 -2.98 17.24 10.52
CA PRO A 13 -2.37 18.54 10.78
C PRO A 13 -3.41 19.62 11.06
N GLU A 14 -3.09 20.58 11.91
CA GLU A 14 -4.05 21.59 12.38
C GLU A 14 -4.70 22.39 11.24
N ASP A 15 -3.93 22.68 10.20
CA ASP A 15 -4.35 23.37 8.98
C ASP A 15 -5.28 22.52 8.08
N GLN A 16 -5.32 21.20 8.28
CA GLN A 16 -6.16 20.26 7.54
C GLN A 16 -7.35 19.76 8.36
N ARG A 17 -7.41 20.11 9.65
CA ARG A 17 -8.54 19.73 10.50
C ARG A 17 -9.81 20.43 10.06
N PHE A 18 -10.91 19.72 10.18
CA PHE A 18 -12.23 20.29 9.92
C PHE A 18 -12.56 21.36 10.94
N ASP A 19 -13.00 22.53 10.45
CA ASP A 19 -13.52 23.61 11.29
C ASP A 19 -15.05 23.47 11.44
N PRO A 20 -15.52 23.00 12.62
CA PRO A 20 -16.93 22.78 12.83
C PRO A 20 -17.75 24.07 12.98
N SER A 21 -17.13 25.25 13.11
CA SER A 21 -17.82 26.54 13.12
C SER A 21 -18.52 26.83 11.79
N ARG A 22 -18.10 26.16 10.72
CA ARG A 22 -18.69 26.24 9.37
C ARG A 22 -20.05 25.54 9.25
N LEU A 23 -20.40 24.68 10.21
CA LEU A 23 -21.67 23.95 10.19
C LEU A 23 -22.83 24.84 10.68
N PRO A 24 -24.03 24.66 10.10
CA PRO A 24 -25.27 25.23 10.71
C PRO A 24 -25.45 24.71 12.15
N ALA A 25 -26.10 25.51 13.00
CA ALA A 25 -26.22 25.19 14.43
C ALA A 25 -26.78 23.80 14.74
N ALA A 26 -27.81 23.37 13.99
CA ALA A 26 -28.37 22.02 14.15
C ALA A 26 -27.38 20.89 13.78
N ALA A 27 -26.65 21.06 12.69
CA ALA A 27 -25.64 20.08 12.26
C ALA A 27 -24.41 20.12 13.18
N ARG A 28 -24.10 21.28 13.77
CA ARG A 28 -23.03 21.40 14.77
C ARG A 28 -23.34 20.61 16.02
N ALA A 29 -24.57 20.63 16.53
CA ALA A 29 -24.96 19.81 17.67
C ALA A 29 -24.77 18.31 17.37
N LEU A 30 -25.19 17.84 16.19
CA LEU A 30 -24.97 16.46 15.76
C LEU A 30 -23.49 16.09 15.64
N TYR A 31 -22.65 17.04 15.21
CA TYR A 31 -21.20 16.84 15.16
C TYR A 31 -20.60 16.70 16.56
N ASP A 32 -20.97 17.60 17.48
CA ASP A 32 -20.47 17.60 18.85
C ASP A 32 -20.93 16.32 19.60
N ASP A 33 -22.17 15.86 19.38
CA ASP A 33 -22.71 14.61 19.94
C ASP A 33 -21.97 13.38 19.38
N ALA A 34 -21.66 13.37 18.09
CA ALA A 34 -20.91 12.28 17.46
C ALA A 34 -19.43 12.26 17.87
N LEU A 35 -18.87 13.43 18.20
CA LEU A 35 -17.47 13.58 18.65
C LEU A 35 -17.29 13.16 20.12
N ALA A 36 -18.31 13.39 20.98
CA ALA A 36 -18.23 13.16 22.42
C ALA A 36 -17.76 11.75 22.83
N PRO A 37 -18.20 10.65 22.19
CA PRO A 37 -17.74 9.29 22.52
C PRO A 37 -16.35 8.94 21.97
N ILE A 38 -15.74 9.79 21.14
CA ILE A 38 -14.40 9.53 20.58
C ILE A 38 -13.37 9.92 21.64
N PRO A 39 -12.59 8.96 22.20
CA PRO A 39 -11.55 9.30 23.15
C PRO A 39 -10.44 10.11 22.47
N ALA A 40 -9.66 10.82 23.30
CA ALA A 40 -8.42 11.43 22.83
C ALA A 40 -7.57 10.40 22.06
N PRO A 41 -6.86 10.82 21.00
CA PRO A 41 -6.08 9.91 20.19
C PRO A 41 -5.13 9.10 21.07
N PRO A 42 -5.05 7.77 20.90
CA PRO A 42 -4.00 6.99 21.55
C PRO A 42 -2.64 7.54 21.13
N ALA A 43 -1.64 7.39 21.99
CA ALA A 43 -0.26 7.71 21.61
C ALA A 43 0.01 7.08 20.24
N ALA A 44 0.56 7.87 19.31
CA ALA A 44 0.81 7.42 17.95
C ALA A 44 1.52 6.06 17.97
N PRO A 45 1.06 5.09 17.20
CA PRO A 45 1.75 3.82 17.10
C PRO A 45 3.17 4.06 16.57
N PRO A 46 4.14 3.18 16.89
CA PRO A 46 5.48 3.27 16.34
C PRO A 46 5.42 3.45 14.83
N GLU A 47 6.26 4.34 14.30
CA GLU A 47 6.34 4.61 12.87
C GLU A 47 6.58 3.29 12.11
N GLY A 48 5.75 3.01 11.10
CA GLY A 48 5.82 1.76 10.33
C GLY A 48 5.05 0.56 10.90
N ALA A 49 4.36 0.69 12.03
CA ALA A 49 3.51 -0.39 12.54
C ALA A 49 2.29 -0.60 11.64
N LEU A 50 2.19 -1.78 11.04
CA LEU A 50 0.97 -2.24 10.38
C LEU A 50 -0.05 -2.65 11.44
N ARG A 51 -1.32 -2.41 11.14
CA ARG A 51 -2.41 -2.66 12.07
C ARG A 51 -3.35 -3.71 11.51
N GLY A 52 -3.67 -4.69 12.32
CA GLY A 52 -4.63 -5.76 11.98
C GLY A 52 -5.72 -5.90 13.05
N GLY A 53 -6.95 -6.10 12.67
CA GLY A 53 -8.08 -6.24 13.56
C GLY A 53 -8.89 -4.97 13.82
N GLU A 54 -10.13 -5.09 14.32
CA GLU A 54 -11.04 -3.96 14.50
C GLU A 54 -10.53 -2.93 15.53
N ARG A 55 -9.88 -3.38 16.60
CA ARG A 55 -9.37 -2.50 17.66
C ARG A 55 -8.27 -1.55 17.21
N GLU A 56 -7.69 -1.80 16.04
CA GLU A 56 -6.63 -0.97 15.45
C GLU A 56 -7.17 0.04 14.43
N ILE A 57 -8.44 -0.07 14.09
CA ILE A 57 -9.12 0.94 13.28
C ILE A 57 -9.36 2.17 14.15
N PRO A 58 -8.98 3.37 13.69
CA PRO A 58 -9.21 4.59 14.44
C PRO A 58 -10.66 4.73 14.87
N ARG A 59 -10.89 5.05 16.15
CA ARG A 59 -12.25 5.09 16.71
C ARG A 59 -13.17 6.07 15.98
N TRP A 60 -12.64 7.12 15.40
CA TRP A 60 -13.43 8.05 14.61
C TRP A 60 -14.04 7.41 13.35
N MET A 61 -13.48 6.32 12.84
CA MET A 61 -14.05 5.58 11.71
C MET A 61 -15.33 4.82 12.09
N PHE A 62 -15.55 4.56 13.37
CA PHE A 62 -16.77 3.89 13.87
C PHE A 62 -17.94 4.85 14.10
N VAL A 63 -17.74 6.17 13.91
CA VAL A 63 -18.80 7.15 14.10
C VAL A 63 -19.93 6.89 13.11
N GLU A 64 -21.13 6.78 13.65
CA GLU A 64 -22.35 6.78 12.86
C GLU A 64 -22.66 8.22 12.42
N LEU A 65 -22.75 8.41 11.10
CA LEU A 65 -23.05 9.71 10.53
C LEU A 65 -24.55 9.89 10.44
N ASP A 66 -25.07 10.85 11.20
CA ASP A 66 -26.46 11.29 11.03
C ASP A 66 -26.65 11.84 9.60
N PRO A 67 -27.75 11.49 8.91
CA PRO A 67 -28.03 11.97 7.57
C PRO A 67 -28.03 13.50 7.44
N ALA A 68 -28.48 14.23 8.46
CA ALA A 68 -28.52 15.69 8.44
C ALA A 68 -27.11 16.29 8.55
N LEU A 69 -26.24 15.73 9.42
CA LEU A 69 -24.83 16.11 9.50
C LEU A 69 -24.10 15.82 8.19
N TYR A 70 -24.38 14.68 7.61
CA TYR A 70 -23.81 14.27 6.34
C TYR A 70 -24.16 15.26 5.21
N GLU A 71 -25.42 15.65 5.06
CA GLU A 71 -25.84 16.63 4.03
C GLU A 71 -25.24 18.01 4.29
N ALA A 72 -25.19 18.48 5.55
CA ALA A 72 -24.60 19.75 5.89
C ALA A 72 -23.08 19.82 5.56
N VAL A 73 -22.32 18.76 5.85
CA VAL A 73 -20.90 18.68 5.48
C VAL A 73 -20.75 18.67 3.95
N ARG A 74 -21.61 17.97 3.27
CA ARG A 74 -21.61 17.89 1.81
C ARG A 74 -21.89 19.25 1.14
N GLU A 75 -22.72 20.07 1.73
CA GLU A 75 -22.99 21.45 1.25
C GLU A 75 -21.75 22.34 1.39
N LEU A 76 -20.94 22.15 2.43
CA LEU A 76 -19.71 22.90 2.65
C LEU A 76 -18.60 22.59 1.63
N TYR A 77 -18.64 21.39 1.02
CA TYR A 77 -17.64 20.92 0.05
C TYR A 77 -18.28 20.52 -1.27
N PRO A 78 -18.84 21.50 -2.01
CA PRO A 78 -19.52 21.23 -3.28
C PRO A 78 -18.63 20.62 -4.36
N GLU A 79 -17.32 20.88 -4.31
CA GLU A 79 -16.31 20.29 -5.18
C GLU A 79 -16.07 18.80 -4.91
N SER A 80 -16.29 18.33 -3.69
CA SER A 80 -16.21 16.92 -3.34
C SER A 80 -17.46 16.12 -3.69
N ARG A 81 -18.39 16.75 -4.40
CA ARG A 81 -19.58 16.11 -4.93
C ARG A 81 -19.27 15.19 -6.10
N PRO A 82 -19.01 13.93 -5.89
CA PRO A 82 -19.82 12.94 -6.58
C PRO A 82 -21.19 12.93 -5.88
N PRO A 83 -22.29 12.76 -6.61
CA PRO A 83 -23.57 12.54 -5.94
C PRO A 83 -23.38 11.37 -5.00
N PHE A 84 -23.65 11.55 -3.75
CA PHE A 84 -23.54 10.52 -2.71
C PHE A 84 -24.61 9.42 -2.84
N ARG A 85 -25.26 9.37 -3.92
CA ARG A 85 -25.88 8.20 -4.50
C ARG A 85 -24.88 7.53 -5.45
N ALA A 86 -23.62 7.37 -4.99
CA ALA A 86 -22.65 6.59 -5.72
C ALA A 86 -23.19 5.16 -5.81
N ARG A 87 -23.77 4.87 -6.95
CA ARG A 87 -24.06 3.50 -7.36
C ARG A 87 -22.83 2.99 -8.09
N PRO A 88 -22.47 1.72 -7.90
CA PRO A 88 -21.50 1.07 -8.76
C PRO A 88 -21.91 1.27 -10.23
N PHE A 89 -20.95 1.48 -11.10
CA PHE A 89 -21.19 1.46 -12.54
C PHE A 89 -21.59 0.05 -12.98
N ASP A 90 -22.29 -0.05 -14.10
CA ASP A 90 -22.75 -1.35 -14.63
C ASP A 90 -21.58 -2.33 -14.82
N VAL A 91 -20.43 -1.85 -15.30
CA VAL A 91 -19.22 -2.66 -15.44
C VAL A 91 -18.67 -3.19 -14.10
N GLN A 92 -18.86 -2.44 -13.01
CA GLN A 92 -18.47 -2.87 -11.67
C GLN A 92 -19.44 -3.92 -11.12
N ILE A 93 -20.73 -3.78 -11.38
CA ILE A 93 -21.75 -4.77 -11.02
C ILE A 93 -21.50 -6.06 -11.76
N ILE A 94 -21.27 -5.99 -13.08
CA ILE A 94 -20.92 -7.15 -13.92
C ILE A 94 -19.67 -7.84 -13.38
N GLY A 95 -18.61 -7.06 -13.09
CA GLY A 95 -17.39 -7.60 -12.49
C GLY A 95 -17.64 -8.32 -11.16
N GLY A 96 -18.48 -7.75 -10.29
CA GLY A 96 -18.89 -8.39 -9.03
C GLY A 96 -19.63 -9.71 -9.22
N VAL A 97 -20.54 -9.78 -10.21
CA VAL A 97 -21.25 -11.02 -10.56
C VAL A 97 -20.26 -12.06 -11.09
N VAL A 98 -19.38 -11.70 -12.02
CA VAL A 98 -18.37 -12.61 -12.59
C VAL A 98 -17.49 -13.19 -11.49
N LEU A 99 -17.02 -12.37 -10.55
CA LEU A 99 -16.23 -12.83 -9.40
C LEU A 99 -17.05 -13.78 -8.50
N SER A 100 -18.33 -13.48 -8.24
CA SER A 100 -19.19 -14.33 -7.39
C SER A 100 -19.46 -15.70 -7.99
N GLU A 101 -19.37 -15.82 -9.32
CA GLU A 101 -19.47 -17.09 -10.05
C GLU A 101 -18.14 -17.86 -10.12
N GLY A 102 -17.10 -17.39 -9.45
CA GLY A 102 -15.76 -18.01 -9.42
C GLY A 102 -15.00 -17.86 -10.73
N GLN A 103 -15.28 -16.80 -11.49
CA GLN A 103 -14.64 -16.51 -12.77
C GLN A 103 -13.64 -15.36 -12.65
N ILE A 104 -12.87 -15.13 -13.72
CA ILE A 104 -11.89 -14.05 -13.81
C ILE A 104 -12.57 -12.81 -14.40
N ALA A 105 -12.57 -11.70 -13.64
CA ALA A 105 -13.04 -10.40 -14.10
C ALA A 105 -11.85 -9.55 -14.54
N GLU A 106 -11.68 -9.33 -15.82
CA GLU A 106 -10.67 -8.40 -16.34
C GLU A 106 -11.24 -6.99 -16.39
N MET A 107 -10.58 -6.05 -15.70
CA MET A 107 -10.94 -4.64 -15.67
C MET A 107 -9.72 -3.78 -15.92
N ARG A 108 -9.86 -2.71 -16.67
CA ARG A 108 -8.77 -1.76 -16.94
C ARG A 108 -8.40 -0.96 -15.69
N THR A 109 -7.17 -0.45 -15.68
CA THR A 109 -6.72 0.48 -14.65
C THR A 109 -7.63 1.71 -14.62
N GLY A 110 -8.03 2.16 -13.43
CA GLY A 110 -8.90 3.32 -13.25
C GLY A 110 -10.41 3.03 -13.27
N GLU A 111 -10.87 1.82 -13.57
CA GLU A 111 -12.30 1.45 -13.56
C GLU A 111 -12.86 1.17 -12.15
N GLY A 112 -12.04 1.33 -11.12
CA GLY A 112 -12.47 1.20 -9.72
C GLY A 112 -12.61 -0.24 -9.24
N LYS A 113 -11.66 -1.12 -9.57
CA LYS A 113 -11.58 -2.53 -9.12
C LYS A 113 -11.79 -2.69 -7.61
N THR A 114 -11.26 -1.76 -6.81
CA THR A 114 -11.37 -1.78 -5.34
C THR A 114 -12.82 -1.79 -4.84
N ILE A 115 -13.79 -1.32 -5.62
CA ILE A 115 -15.22 -1.38 -5.26
C ILE A 115 -15.83 -2.72 -5.66
N VAL A 116 -15.31 -3.38 -6.67
CA VAL A 116 -15.85 -4.62 -7.22
C VAL A 116 -15.67 -5.80 -6.26
N GLY A 117 -14.48 -5.94 -5.69
CA GLY A 117 -14.18 -6.99 -4.71
C GLY A 117 -15.19 -7.04 -3.54
N PRO A 118 -15.46 -5.92 -2.86
CA PRO A 118 -16.46 -5.87 -1.79
C PRO A 118 -17.87 -6.30 -2.18
N LEU A 119 -18.29 -6.11 -3.43
CA LEU A 119 -19.61 -6.59 -3.91
C LEU A 119 -19.67 -8.12 -3.92
N ALA A 120 -18.65 -8.76 -4.49
CA ALA A 120 -18.55 -10.22 -4.50
C ALA A 120 -18.36 -10.80 -3.08
N CYS A 121 -17.55 -10.13 -2.23
CA CYS A 121 -17.42 -10.50 -0.82
C CYS A 121 -18.77 -10.51 -0.11
N TYR A 122 -19.57 -9.46 -0.31
CA TYR A 122 -20.88 -9.37 0.34
C TYR A 122 -21.82 -10.50 -0.10
N LEU A 123 -21.86 -10.83 -1.39
CA LEU A 123 -22.64 -11.95 -1.90
C LEU A 123 -22.23 -13.28 -1.26
N ALA A 124 -20.94 -13.57 -1.21
CA ALA A 124 -20.43 -14.78 -0.58
C ALA A 124 -20.75 -14.84 0.93
N CYS A 125 -20.63 -13.71 1.64
CA CYS A 125 -20.97 -13.64 3.06
C CYS A 125 -22.46 -13.83 3.35
N ILE A 126 -23.37 -13.42 2.45
CA ILE A 126 -24.81 -13.72 2.58
C ILE A 126 -25.04 -15.24 2.54
N GLU A 127 -24.26 -15.98 1.77
CA GLU A 127 -24.27 -17.43 1.71
C GLU A 127 -23.53 -18.10 2.89
N ARG A 128 -23.08 -17.29 3.86
CA ARG A 128 -22.31 -17.72 5.05
C ARG A 128 -20.94 -18.32 4.72
N LEU A 129 -20.36 -17.92 3.60
CA LEU A 129 -18.99 -18.27 3.22
C LEU A 129 -18.03 -17.27 3.87
N GLN A 130 -16.90 -17.75 4.36
CA GLN A 130 -15.78 -16.89 4.75
C GLN A 130 -15.00 -16.51 3.51
N VAL A 131 -14.65 -15.23 3.38
CA VAL A 131 -13.97 -14.71 2.20
C VAL A 131 -12.54 -14.31 2.53
N HIS A 132 -11.57 -14.84 1.77
CA HIS A 132 -10.19 -14.38 1.79
C HIS A 132 -9.94 -13.47 0.58
N VAL A 133 -9.50 -12.23 0.83
CA VAL A 133 -9.09 -11.30 -0.22
C VAL A 133 -7.57 -11.26 -0.26
N VAL A 134 -7.00 -11.79 -1.34
CA VAL A 134 -5.57 -11.96 -1.52
C VAL A 134 -5.01 -10.83 -2.37
N THR A 135 -3.99 -10.14 -1.89
CA THR A 135 -3.30 -9.07 -2.61
C THR A 135 -1.78 -9.22 -2.53
N VAL A 136 -1.04 -8.38 -3.25
CA VAL A 136 0.41 -8.57 -3.47
C VAL A 136 1.30 -8.12 -2.32
N ASN A 137 0.86 -7.19 -1.47
CA ASN A 137 1.69 -6.67 -0.39
C ASN A 137 0.90 -6.16 0.82
N ASP A 138 1.57 -6.05 1.97
CA ASP A 138 1.00 -5.68 3.26
C ASP A 138 0.41 -4.25 3.27
N TYR A 139 0.98 -3.33 2.49
CA TYR A 139 0.44 -1.98 2.37
C TYR A 139 -0.96 -2.00 1.75
N LEU A 140 -1.15 -2.76 0.67
CA LEU A 140 -2.46 -2.92 0.04
C LEU A 140 -3.45 -3.64 0.95
N VAL A 141 -3.00 -4.67 1.67
CA VAL A 141 -3.81 -5.37 2.67
C VAL A 141 -4.40 -4.36 3.66
N GLN A 142 -3.56 -3.54 4.28
CA GLN A 142 -3.99 -2.56 5.27
C GLN A 142 -4.88 -1.47 4.66
N ARG A 143 -4.44 -0.89 3.53
CA ARG A 143 -5.17 0.18 2.84
C ARG A 143 -6.58 -0.25 2.45
N ASP A 144 -6.71 -1.42 1.83
CA ASP A 144 -7.98 -1.86 1.27
C ASP A 144 -8.93 -2.35 2.37
N ARG A 145 -8.41 -3.03 3.41
CA ARG A 145 -9.17 -3.35 4.60
C ARG A 145 -9.72 -2.08 5.27
N ASP A 146 -8.89 -1.08 5.52
CA ASP A 146 -9.31 0.16 6.18
C ASP A 146 -10.32 0.93 5.33
N TRP A 147 -10.11 0.95 4.03
CA TRP A 147 -10.99 1.64 3.09
C TRP A 147 -12.36 0.98 2.96
N THR A 148 -12.41 -0.35 2.98
CA THR A 148 -13.66 -1.12 2.85
C THR A 148 -14.36 -1.37 4.19
N PHE A 149 -13.67 -1.18 5.32
CA PHE A 149 -14.21 -1.39 6.65
C PHE A 149 -15.58 -0.73 6.89
N PRO A 150 -15.78 0.58 6.58
CA PRO A 150 -17.08 1.21 6.82
C PRO A 150 -18.21 0.62 5.96
N PHE A 151 -17.88 0.09 4.79
CA PHE A 151 -18.84 -0.58 3.92
C PHE A 151 -19.30 -1.91 4.54
N PHE A 152 -18.36 -2.78 4.89
CA PHE A 152 -18.68 -4.08 5.49
C PHE A 152 -19.42 -3.92 6.83
N ARG A 153 -18.92 -3.01 7.68
CA ARG A 153 -19.58 -2.73 8.95
C ARG A 153 -21.03 -2.25 8.78
N ALA A 154 -21.31 -1.36 7.83
CA ALA A 154 -22.67 -0.89 7.57
C ALA A 154 -23.62 -2.00 7.10
N LEU A 155 -23.07 -3.09 6.57
CA LEU A 155 -23.80 -4.29 6.16
C LEU A 155 -23.82 -5.38 7.23
N GLY A 156 -23.28 -5.11 8.43
CA GLY A 156 -23.25 -6.05 9.55
C GLY A 156 -22.16 -7.12 9.43
N LEU A 157 -21.18 -6.94 8.55
CA LEU A 157 -20.06 -7.86 8.35
C LEU A 157 -18.80 -7.38 9.10
N THR A 158 -18.00 -8.35 9.53
CA THR A 158 -16.68 -8.13 10.12
C THR A 158 -15.58 -8.28 9.09
N VAL A 159 -14.52 -7.48 9.23
CA VAL A 159 -13.38 -7.52 8.32
C VAL A 159 -12.06 -7.47 9.08
N GLY A 160 -11.18 -8.41 8.80
CA GLY A 160 -9.84 -8.52 9.39
C GLY A 160 -8.72 -8.35 8.36
N ALA A 161 -7.50 -8.20 8.86
CA ALA A 161 -6.29 -8.21 8.05
C ALA A 161 -5.24 -9.13 8.67
N ILE A 162 -4.48 -9.83 7.83
CA ILE A 162 -3.39 -10.72 8.23
C ILE A 162 -2.08 -10.07 7.85
N HIS A 163 -1.20 -9.98 8.82
CA HIS A 163 0.14 -9.42 8.70
C HIS A 163 1.22 -10.41 9.15
N PRO A 164 2.51 -10.14 8.86
CA PRO A 164 3.62 -10.99 9.28
C PRO A 164 3.64 -11.27 10.79
N ILE A 165 4.12 -12.45 11.18
CA ILE A 165 4.12 -12.93 12.57
C ILE A 165 4.90 -12.02 13.54
N HIS A 166 5.86 -11.22 13.04
CA HIS A 166 6.58 -10.25 13.85
C HIS A 166 5.78 -8.96 14.15
N MET A 167 4.66 -8.77 13.45
CA MET A 167 3.76 -7.62 13.59
C MET A 167 2.42 -7.97 14.22
N GLN A 168 2.04 -9.25 14.18
CA GLN A 168 0.74 -9.71 14.62
C GLN A 168 0.87 -11.01 15.41
N THR A 169 0.37 -11.01 16.64
CA THR A 169 0.40 -12.18 17.51
C THR A 169 -0.52 -13.30 17.00
N HIS A 170 -0.33 -14.51 17.52
CA HIS A 170 -1.16 -15.65 17.19
C HIS A 170 -2.66 -15.42 17.53
N GLU A 171 -2.93 -14.76 18.65
CA GLU A 171 -4.30 -14.44 19.07
C GLU A 171 -4.95 -13.40 18.16
N GLU A 172 -4.19 -12.40 17.75
CA GLU A 172 -4.63 -11.38 16.79
C GLU A 172 -4.92 -11.98 15.43
N LYS A 173 -4.04 -12.86 14.93
CA LYS A 173 -4.29 -13.59 13.69
C LYS A 173 -5.56 -14.43 13.78
N ARG A 174 -5.75 -15.16 14.90
CA ARG A 174 -6.96 -15.95 15.13
C ARG A 174 -8.22 -15.08 15.14
N ALA A 175 -8.18 -13.91 15.75
CA ALA A 175 -9.28 -12.96 15.75
C ALA A 175 -9.57 -12.44 14.33
N ALA A 176 -8.53 -12.12 13.55
CA ALA A 176 -8.67 -11.68 12.17
C ALA A 176 -9.25 -12.77 11.26
N TYR A 177 -8.78 -14.02 11.39
CA TYR A 177 -9.37 -15.18 10.69
C TYR A 177 -10.79 -15.54 11.17
N GLY A 178 -11.24 -14.98 12.28
CA GLY A 178 -12.61 -15.08 12.76
C GLY A 178 -13.60 -14.15 12.09
N CYS A 179 -13.11 -13.19 11.28
CA CYS A 179 -13.95 -12.24 10.55
C CYS A 179 -14.59 -12.88 9.30
N ASP A 180 -15.67 -12.26 8.82
CA ASP A 180 -16.36 -12.70 7.59
C ASP A 180 -15.50 -12.50 6.35
N VAL A 181 -14.77 -11.39 6.29
CA VAL A 181 -13.85 -11.05 5.21
C VAL A 181 -12.45 -10.84 5.77
N VAL A 182 -11.45 -11.49 5.19
CA VAL A 182 -10.07 -11.45 5.66
C VAL A 182 -9.14 -11.03 4.53
N TYR A 183 -8.48 -9.91 4.68
CA TYR A 183 -7.45 -9.42 3.75
C TYR A 183 -6.09 -9.96 4.13
N GLY A 184 -5.27 -10.35 3.14
CA GLY A 184 -3.92 -10.81 3.40
C GLY A 184 -3.11 -10.98 2.12
N THR A 185 -1.80 -11.16 2.27
CA THR A 185 -0.94 -11.50 1.13
C THR A 185 -0.95 -13.01 0.89
N THR A 186 -0.64 -13.41 -0.35
CA THR A 186 -0.45 -14.84 -0.70
C THR A 186 0.53 -15.53 0.25
N SER A 187 1.64 -14.86 0.55
CA SER A 187 2.68 -15.40 1.42
C SER A 187 2.19 -15.63 2.85
N GLU A 188 1.48 -14.66 3.43
CA GLU A 188 1.01 -14.79 4.82
C GLU A 188 -0.08 -15.86 4.95
N PHE A 189 -1.05 -15.91 4.04
CA PHE A 189 -2.04 -17.00 4.02
C PHE A 189 -1.36 -18.36 3.88
N GLY A 190 -0.39 -18.47 2.97
CA GLY A 190 0.31 -19.72 2.76
C GLY A 190 1.22 -20.12 3.93
N PHE A 191 1.92 -19.16 4.55
CA PHE A 191 2.72 -19.44 5.75
C PHE A 191 1.85 -19.83 6.95
N ASP A 192 0.70 -19.17 7.13
CA ASP A 192 -0.22 -19.56 8.21
C ASP A 192 -0.80 -20.96 7.94
N TYR A 193 -1.14 -21.29 6.69
CA TYR A 193 -1.57 -22.62 6.32
C TYR A 193 -0.49 -23.68 6.63
N LEU A 194 0.76 -23.42 6.28
CA LEU A 194 1.86 -24.34 6.59
C LEU A 194 2.07 -24.48 8.11
N ARG A 195 1.99 -23.38 8.86
CA ARG A 195 2.11 -23.41 10.32
C ARG A 195 0.96 -24.19 10.96
N ASP A 196 -0.25 -24.02 10.47
CA ASP A 196 -1.43 -24.72 10.97
C ASP A 196 -1.35 -26.24 10.72
N ASN A 197 -0.79 -26.66 9.58
CA ASN A 197 -0.56 -28.07 9.29
C ASN A 197 0.50 -28.72 10.20
N MET A 198 1.32 -27.94 10.88
CA MET A 198 2.29 -28.43 11.88
C MET A 198 1.73 -28.47 13.28
N LYS A 199 0.50 -27.98 13.52
CA LYS A 199 -0.13 -27.98 14.83
C LYS A 199 -0.65 -29.36 15.19
N MET A 200 -0.49 -29.75 16.46
CA MET A 200 -0.93 -31.04 16.99
C MET A 200 -2.44 -31.07 17.28
N ARG A 201 -3.04 -29.89 17.48
CA ARG A 201 -4.46 -29.74 17.84
C ARG A 201 -5.15 -28.72 16.93
N PRO A 202 -6.38 -28.98 16.47
CA PRO A 202 -7.14 -28.04 15.66
C PRO A 202 -7.38 -26.68 16.33
N GLU A 203 -7.53 -26.67 17.66
CA GLU A 203 -7.74 -25.45 18.44
C GLU A 203 -6.53 -24.53 18.46
N ASP A 204 -5.34 -25.03 18.13
CA ASP A 204 -4.10 -24.25 18.03
C ASP A 204 -3.90 -23.61 16.63
N GLN A 205 -4.76 -23.95 15.68
CA GLN A 205 -4.75 -23.37 14.35
C GLN A 205 -5.34 -21.96 14.33
N VAL A 206 -4.83 -21.10 13.46
CA VAL A 206 -5.33 -19.72 13.31
C VAL A 206 -6.39 -19.63 12.22
N GLN A 207 -6.18 -20.33 11.10
CA GLN A 207 -7.13 -20.35 9.99
C GLN A 207 -8.40 -21.12 10.36
N ARG A 208 -9.50 -20.77 9.73
CA ARG A 208 -10.81 -21.38 10.00
C ARG A 208 -11.30 -22.15 8.78
N LYS A 209 -11.82 -21.43 7.81
CA LYS A 209 -12.42 -21.96 6.61
C LYS A 209 -11.68 -21.47 5.38
N HIS A 210 -11.81 -22.20 4.29
CA HIS A 210 -11.31 -21.82 2.97
C HIS A 210 -12.47 -21.93 1.98
N ASP A 211 -13.52 -21.13 2.22
CA ASP A 211 -14.78 -21.27 1.49
C ASP A 211 -14.71 -20.50 0.15
N PHE A 212 -14.18 -19.27 0.16
CA PHE A 212 -14.15 -18.42 -1.01
C PHE A 212 -12.92 -17.50 -0.98
N ALA A 213 -12.29 -17.29 -2.13
CA ALA A 213 -11.15 -16.39 -2.26
C ALA A 213 -11.29 -15.47 -3.46
N ILE A 214 -10.96 -14.20 -3.27
CA ILE A 214 -10.77 -13.22 -4.35
C ILE A 214 -9.29 -12.91 -4.41
N VAL A 215 -8.68 -13.11 -5.59
CA VAL A 215 -7.26 -12.82 -5.83
C VAL A 215 -7.18 -11.56 -6.68
N ASP A 216 -6.66 -10.47 -6.08
CA ASP A 216 -6.34 -9.23 -6.81
C ASP A 216 -4.93 -9.30 -7.39
N GLU A 217 -4.70 -8.63 -8.52
CA GLU A 217 -3.43 -8.69 -9.26
C GLU A 217 -3.03 -10.15 -9.60
N VAL A 218 -4.00 -10.90 -10.15
CA VAL A 218 -3.88 -12.36 -10.38
C VAL A 218 -2.72 -12.73 -11.30
N ASP A 219 -2.35 -11.89 -12.25
CA ASP A 219 -1.20 -12.03 -13.13
C ASP A 219 0.11 -12.01 -12.33
N SER A 220 0.30 -11.05 -11.42
CA SER A 220 1.46 -11.02 -10.54
C SER A 220 1.54 -12.24 -9.63
N ILE A 221 0.43 -12.62 -9.01
CA ILE A 221 0.41 -13.70 -8.01
C ILE A 221 0.51 -15.09 -8.65
N LEU A 222 -0.28 -15.36 -9.69
CA LEU A 222 -0.40 -16.71 -10.26
C LEU A 222 0.47 -16.94 -11.49
N ILE A 223 1.06 -15.91 -12.08
CA ILE A 223 1.95 -16.04 -13.25
C ILE A 223 3.38 -15.66 -12.85
N ASP A 224 3.62 -14.40 -12.46
CA ASP A 224 4.98 -13.91 -12.24
C ASP A 224 5.66 -14.58 -11.02
N GLU A 225 4.92 -14.70 -9.90
CA GLU A 225 5.42 -15.30 -8.66
C GLU A 225 4.99 -16.75 -8.46
N ALA A 226 4.36 -17.38 -9.46
CA ALA A 226 3.79 -18.74 -9.34
C ALA A 226 4.77 -19.82 -8.89
N ARG A 227 6.07 -19.63 -9.11
CA ARG A 227 7.14 -20.58 -8.74
C ARG A 227 7.87 -20.22 -7.46
N THR A 228 7.50 -19.14 -6.79
CA THR A 228 8.14 -18.75 -5.54
C THR A 228 7.73 -19.70 -4.41
N PRO A 229 8.63 -20.54 -3.88
CA PRO A 229 8.26 -21.52 -2.87
C PRO A 229 8.06 -20.84 -1.51
N LEU A 230 7.03 -21.25 -0.78
CA LEU A 230 6.87 -20.93 0.62
C LEU A 230 7.63 -21.95 1.46
N ILE A 231 8.74 -21.52 2.08
CA ILE A 231 9.60 -22.43 2.83
C ILE A 231 9.60 -21.99 4.30
N ILE A 232 9.16 -22.89 5.19
CA ILE A 232 9.39 -22.77 6.62
C ILE A 232 10.60 -23.64 6.97
N SER A 233 11.73 -22.98 7.27
CA SER A 233 12.93 -23.67 7.72
C SER A 233 13.30 -23.25 9.14
N GLY A 234 13.59 -24.24 9.99
CA GLY A 234 14.25 -23.98 11.27
C GLY A 234 15.77 -23.85 11.08
N MET A 235 16.44 -23.17 11.99
CA MET A 235 17.90 -23.13 12.00
C MET A 235 18.43 -24.52 12.30
N ALA A 236 18.85 -25.24 11.25
CA ALA A 236 19.48 -26.56 11.39
C ALA A 236 20.89 -26.45 11.99
N HIS A 237 21.60 -25.37 11.70
CA HIS A 237 22.92 -25.04 12.27
C HIS A 237 23.10 -23.53 12.30
N ALA A 238 23.71 -23.03 13.39
CA ALA A 238 24.14 -21.64 13.51
C ALA A 238 25.40 -21.43 12.64
N THR A 239 25.21 -21.26 11.34
CA THR A 239 26.28 -20.69 10.52
C THR A 239 26.41 -19.23 10.91
N LYS A 240 27.51 -18.88 11.57
CA LYS A 240 27.81 -17.47 11.87
C LYS A 240 27.79 -16.70 10.56
N PRO A 241 26.94 -15.69 10.43
CA PRO A 241 26.88 -14.91 9.20
C PRO A 241 28.25 -14.31 8.95
N ARG A 242 28.76 -14.44 7.74
CA ARG A 242 30.09 -13.89 7.35
C ARG A 242 29.95 -12.44 6.86
N TYR A 243 28.97 -11.70 7.39
CA TYR A 243 28.73 -10.31 6.98
C TYR A 243 29.93 -9.41 7.19
N GLU A 244 30.62 -9.51 8.35
CA GLU A 244 31.83 -8.74 8.63
C GLU A 244 32.98 -9.02 7.66
N LEU A 245 33.10 -10.26 7.19
CA LEU A 245 34.11 -10.62 6.19
C LEU A 245 33.71 -10.07 4.81
N ALA A 246 32.44 -10.20 4.45
CA ALA A 246 31.90 -9.67 3.19
C ALA A 246 32.02 -8.16 3.13
N ASP A 247 31.70 -7.47 4.23
CA ASP A 247 31.83 -6.02 4.34
C ASP A 247 33.29 -5.54 4.16
N ARG A 248 34.24 -6.19 4.86
CA ARG A 248 35.68 -5.89 4.69
C ARG A 248 36.18 -6.12 3.27
N LEU A 249 35.71 -7.19 2.62
CA LEU A 249 36.07 -7.47 1.22
C LEU A 249 35.46 -6.45 0.29
N ALA A 250 34.20 -6.08 0.49
CA ALA A 250 33.52 -5.04 -0.29
C ALA A 250 34.21 -3.67 -0.14
N ALA A 251 34.53 -3.27 1.09
CA ALA A 251 35.26 -2.03 1.36
C ALA A 251 36.65 -2.03 0.69
N SER A 252 37.38 -3.15 0.74
CA SER A 252 38.68 -3.30 0.07
C SER A 252 38.55 -3.19 -1.46
N LEU A 253 37.50 -3.73 -2.05
CA LEU A 253 37.24 -3.64 -3.50
C LEU A 253 36.90 -2.20 -3.91
N VAL A 254 36.05 -1.52 -3.12
CA VAL A 254 35.72 -0.11 -3.37
C VAL A 254 36.97 0.76 -3.36
N GLN A 255 37.83 0.62 -2.31
CA GLN A 255 39.08 1.35 -2.24
C GLN A 255 40.01 1.10 -3.44
N ARG A 256 40.06 -0.13 -3.93
CA ARG A 256 40.87 -0.46 -5.13
C ARG A 256 40.30 0.10 -6.41
N GLN A 257 38.98 0.32 -6.46
CA GLN A 257 38.31 0.87 -7.62
C GLN A 257 38.36 2.41 -7.67
N GLU A 258 38.58 3.05 -6.51
CA GLU A 258 38.59 4.51 -6.38
C GLU A 258 39.56 5.21 -7.35
N PRO A 259 40.83 4.76 -7.50
CA PRO A 259 41.77 5.36 -8.48
C PRO A 259 41.29 5.22 -9.94
N TRP A 260 40.59 4.12 -10.24
CA TRP A 260 40.03 3.91 -11.57
C TRP A 260 38.85 4.85 -11.82
N ASN A 261 37.95 4.98 -10.83
CA ASN A 261 36.82 5.91 -10.90
C ASN A 261 37.29 7.36 -11.10
N GLU A 262 38.33 7.77 -10.36
CA GLU A 262 38.92 9.11 -10.53
C GLU A 262 39.53 9.31 -11.93
N ALA A 263 40.18 8.29 -12.48
CA ALA A 263 40.74 8.35 -13.84
C ALA A 263 39.60 8.40 -14.88
N ASP A 264 38.55 7.59 -14.73
CA ASP A 264 37.39 7.55 -15.61
C ASP A 264 36.66 8.90 -15.66
N GLU A 265 36.47 9.53 -14.51
CA GLU A 265 35.86 10.86 -14.42
C GLU A 265 36.72 11.93 -15.10
N LYS A 266 38.06 11.86 -15.01
CA LYS A 266 38.96 12.76 -15.72
C LYS A 266 38.85 12.57 -17.23
N VAL A 267 38.79 11.31 -17.68
CA VAL A 267 38.62 11.00 -19.12
C VAL A 267 37.28 11.52 -19.63
N LYS A 268 36.18 11.28 -18.89
CA LYS A 268 34.85 11.80 -19.27
C LYS A 268 34.84 13.34 -19.34
N ALA A 269 35.46 14.01 -18.39
CA ALA A 269 35.54 15.46 -18.36
C ALA A 269 36.34 15.98 -19.56
N ALA A 270 37.46 15.35 -19.90
CA ALA A 270 38.28 15.71 -21.07
C ALA A 270 37.53 15.47 -22.39
N GLN A 271 36.79 14.35 -22.50
CA GLN A 271 35.94 14.06 -23.66
C GLN A 271 34.82 15.10 -23.83
N ALA A 272 34.13 15.46 -22.73
CA ALA A 272 33.10 16.50 -22.77
C ALA A 272 33.65 17.85 -23.18
N ARG A 273 34.87 18.22 -22.72
CA ARG A 273 35.57 19.45 -23.12
C ARG A 273 35.93 19.44 -24.60
N CYS A 274 36.44 18.33 -25.12
CA CYS A 274 36.73 18.18 -26.54
C CYS A 274 35.48 18.35 -27.40
N ALA A 275 34.38 17.67 -27.03
CA ALA A 275 33.09 17.77 -27.72
C ALA A 275 32.51 19.19 -27.69
N GLY A 276 32.66 19.92 -26.59
CA GLY A 276 32.29 21.33 -26.47
C GLY A 276 33.07 22.20 -27.43
N LEU A 277 34.40 22.09 -27.45
CA LEU A 277 35.30 22.84 -28.35
C LEU A 277 35.05 22.54 -29.83
N GLU A 278 34.74 21.27 -30.16
CA GLU A 278 34.34 20.90 -31.53
C GLU A 278 33.01 21.55 -31.94
N GLY A 279 32.07 21.63 -30.99
CA GLY A 279 30.81 22.35 -31.18
C GLY A 279 31.01 23.83 -31.42
N ASP A 280 31.89 24.47 -30.62
CA ASP A 280 32.23 25.89 -30.75
C ASP A 280 32.92 26.19 -32.08
N ILE A 281 33.84 25.34 -32.55
CA ILE A 281 34.48 25.46 -33.84
C ILE A 281 33.48 25.40 -35.00
N ARG A 282 32.47 24.50 -34.87
CA ARG A 282 31.40 24.35 -35.89
C ARG A 282 30.46 25.55 -35.94
N ASN A 283 30.17 26.13 -34.79
CA ASN A 283 29.10 27.13 -34.65
C ASN A 283 29.63 28.58 -34.69
N THR A 284 30.94 28.80 -34.55
CA THR A 284 31.48 30.16 -34.52
C THR A 284 31.43 30.83 -35.91
N ARG A 285 30.94 32.06 -35.94
CA ARG A 285 30.94 32.93 -37.13
C ARG A 285 32.21 33.78 -37.24
N ASP A 286 32.99 33.86 -36.18
CA ASP A 286 34.26 34.58 -36.14
C ASP A 286 35.40 33.70 -36.66
N LYS A 287 35.80 33.94 -37.88
CA LYS A 287 36.92 33.24 -38.53
C LYS A 287 38.28 33.47 -37.83
N GLY A 288 38.42 34.56 -37.07
CA GLY A 288 39.63 34.87 -36.30
C GLY A 288 39.79 34.04 -35.05
N ALA A 289 38.66 33.54 -34.44
CA ALA A 289 38.65 32.70 -33.24
C ALA A 289 39.00 31.22 -33.54
N VAL A 290 38.77 30.73 -34.76
CA VAL A 290 38.97 29.33 -35.15
C VAL A 290 40.37 28.78 -34.88
N PRO A 291 41.48 29.49 -35.20
CA PRO A 291 42.82 28.99 -34.90
C PRO A 291 43.08 28.78 -33.40
N ARG A 292 42.56 29.67 -32.56
CA ARG A 292 42.66 29.57 -31.09
C ARG A 292 41.89 28.38 -30.56
N LEU A 293 40.62 28.19 -30.96
CA LEU A 293 39.78 27.04 -30.56
C LEU A 293 40.41 25.72 -31.00
N ARG A 294 41.02 25.65 -32.17
CA ARG A 294 41.75 24.44 -32.62
C ARG A 294 42.99 24.14 -31.78
N ALA A 295 43.70 25.16 -31.33
CA ALA A 295 44.84 24.98 -30.43
C ALA A 295 44.39 24.46 -29.06
N GLU A 296 43.28 24.99 -28.53
CA GLU A 296 42.67 24.54 -27.29
C GLU A 296 42.11 23.08 -27.41
N LEU A 297 41.50 22.73 -28.53
CA LEU A 297 41.04 21.36 -28.81
C LEU A 297 42.24 20.39 -28.87
N LYS A 298 43.33 20.76 -29.52
CA LYS A 298 44.51 19.92 -29.58
C LYS A 298 45.16 19.72 -28.20
N ALA A 299 45.14 20.75 -27.35
CA ALA A 299 45.60 20.63 -25.97
C ALA A 299 44.67 19.67 -25.16
N ALA A 300 43.36 19.83 -25.26
CA ALA A 300 42.40 18.97 -24.59
C ALA A 300 42.46 17.50 -25.07
N GLN A 301 42.74 17.27 -26.36
CA GLN A 301 42.96 15.91 -26.89
C GLN A 301 44.27 15.28 -26.39
N GLY A 302 45.24 16.08 -25.97
CA GLY A 302 46.46 15.59 -25.35
C GLY A 302 46.34 15.24 -23.89
N GLU A 303 45.20 15.61 -23.23
CA GLU A 303 44.84 15.26 -21.89
C GLU A 303 44.09 13.91 -21.82
N LEU A 304 43.58 13.42 -22.94
CA LEU A 304 42.93 12.11 -23.12
C LEU A 304 43.95 10.97 -23.25
#